data_64da0bf51d148b1e15df037447547ecf
#
_entry.id   64da0bf51d148b1e15df037447547ecf
#
_cell.length_a   1.000
_cell.length_b   1.000
_cell.length_c   1.000
_cell.angle_alpha   90.00
_cell.angle_beta   90.00
_cell.angle_gamma   90.00
#
_symmetry.space_group_name_H-M   'P 1'
#
loop_
_entity.id
_entity.type
_entity.pdbx_description
1 polymer ?
#
loop_
_entity_poly.entity_id
_entity_poly.type
_entity_poly.pdbx_seq_one_letter_code
_entity_poly.pdbx_strand_id
1 'polypeptide(L)'
;MIIKKISVYPGFDKNGEKEGFEELKIVPGNTVSIVGPTGSGKSSLVNDIEMLTQDDTVTGRRIFINGKIPPASFRQDPSRNPIVLITQHTNFLADLPIDEFLRVHAKARNIGIEGTVERTIYLTNKLTGEKVHEKMRMTSLSGGQTRALMIADAIVIGQAPIVLLDEIENAGIFKKEAMEMVRSEGKIILFVTHDPVVALLCDIRLVMKNGGIVKIHRTTELERKARKRIIEQDILLSVVRERVRRGEVISF
;
A
#
# COMPACT_ATOMS: atom_id res chain seq x y z
N MET A 1 18.80 -8.02 3.16
CA MET A 1 18.90 -8.39 1.71
C MET A 1 18.32 -7.26 0.88
N ILE A 2 19.00 -6.83 -0.19
CA ILE A 2 18.47 -5.81 -1.11
C ILE A 2 17.52 -6.48 -2.10
N ILE A 3 16.27 -6.02 -2.15
CA ILE A 3 15.30 -6.46 -3.14
C ILE A 3 15.47 -5.63 -4.41
N LYS A 4 15.85 -6.29 -5.51
CA LYS A 4 16.00 -5.68 -6.83
C LYS A 4 14.75 -5.87 -7.69
N LYS A 5 13.98 -6.92 -7.45
CA LYS A 5 12.69 -7.20 -8.09
C LYS A 5 11.87 -8.21 -7.30
N ILE A 6 10.55 -8.10 -7.40
CA ILE A 6 9.60 -9.16 -7.11
C ILE A 6 8.95 -9.59 -8.42
N SER A 7 8.75 -10.88 -8.59
CA SER A 7 8.11 -11.46 -9.77
C SER A 7 6.92 -12.32 -9.36
N VAL A 8 5.79 -12.09 -10.01
CA VAL A 8 4.58 -12.90 -9.88
C VAL A 8 4.46 -13.77 -11.12
N TYR A 9 4.42 -15.08 -10.96
CA TYR A 9 4.14 -16.04 -12.02
C TYR A 9 2.67 -16.44 -12.01
N PRO A 10 2.09 -16.67 -13.19
CA PRO A 10 0.66 -16.92 -13.33
C PRO A 10 0.21 -18.18 -12.61
N GLY A 11 -0.96 -18.09 -12.02
CA GLY A 11 -1.71 -19.19 -11.47
C GLY A 11 -2.97 -19.46 -12.29
N PHE A 12 -4.07 -19.76 -11.60
CA PHE A 12 -5.35 -20.12 -12.18
C PHE A 12 -6.46 -19.19 -11.65
N ASP A 13 -7.42 -18.91 -12.49
CA ASP A 13 -8.64 -18.19 -12.11
C ASP A 13 -9.65 -19.12 -11.40
N LYS A 14 -10.82 -18.61 -11.02
CA LYS A 14 -11.87 -19.38 -10.34
C LYS A 14 -12.49 -20.49 -11.21
N ASN A 15 -12.31 -20.44 -12.52
CA ASN A 15 -12.76 -21.48 -13.45
C ASN A 15 -11.67 -22.55 -13.69
N GLY A 16 -10.48 -22.38 -13.12
CA GLY A 16 -9.34 -23.26 -13.38
C GLY A 16 -8.59 -22.90 -14.67
N GLU A 17 -8.88 -21.75 -15.29
CA GLU A 17 -8.17 -21.28 -16.47
C GLU A 17 -6.88 -20.56 -16.06
N LYS A 18 -5.78 -20.86 -16.77
CA LYS A 18 -4.48 -20.25 -16.49
C LYS A 18 -4.49 -18.76 -16.86
N GLU A 19 -3.92 -17.94 -16.00
CA GLU A 19 -3.74 -16.50 -16.27
C GLU A 19 -2.87 -16.26 -17.51
N GLY A 20 -3.27 -15.33 -18.37
CA GLY A 20 -2.71 -15.09 -19.71
C GLY A 20 -1.44 -14.24 -19.77
N PHE A 21 -0.56 -14.31 -18.75
CA PHE A 21 0.73 -13.62 -18.75
C PHE A 21 1.86 -14.61 -18.37
N GLU A 22 3.11 -14.28 -18.69
CA GLU A 22 4.26 -15.12 -18.37
C GLU A 22 4.89 -14.77 -17.01
N GLU A 23 5.18 -13.50 -16.81
CA GLU A 23 5.80 -12.98 -15.59
C GLU A 23 5.42 -11.51 -15.40
N LEU A 24 4.91 -11.16 -14.24
CA LEU A 24 4.76 -9.77 -13.80
C LEU A 24 6.00 -9.38 -12.99
N LYS A 25 6.83 -8.49 -13.54
CA LYS A 25 8.02 -7.94 -12.87
C LYS A 25 7.74 -6.58 -12.28
N ILE A 26 8.03 -6.42 -10.98
CA ILE A 26 7.91 -5.16 -10.25
C ILE A 26 9.27 -4.86 -9.62
N VAL A 27 9.77 -3.65 -9.81
CA VAL A 27 11.09 -3.22 -9.32
C VAL A 27 10.95 -2.05 -8.34
N PRO A 28 11.97 -1.78 -7.50
CA PRO A 28 11.98 -0.63 -6.60
C PRO A 28 11.63 0.67 -7.31
N GLY A 29 10.80 1.50 -6.64
CA GLY A 29 10.26 2.73 -7.22
C GLY A 29 8.98 2.53 -8.04
N ASN A 30 8.61 1.28 -8.41
CA ASN A 30 7.33 1.05 -9.07
C ASN A 30 6.15 1.19 -8.09
N THR A 31 5.10 1.80 -8.60
CA THR A 31 3.78 1.80 -7.98
C THR A 31 2.84 0.95 -8.83
N VAL A 32 2.09 0.07 -8.18
CA VAL A 32 1.17 -0.86 -8.83
C VAL A 32 -0.22 -0.67 -8.25
N SER A 33 -1.23 -0.55 -9.09
CA SER A 33 -2.63 -0.60 -8.66
C SER A 33 -3.25 -1.94 -9.04
N ILE A 34 -4.05 -2.49 -8.14
CA ILE A 34 -4.84 -3.71 -8.32
C ILE A 34 -6.30 -3.27 -8.33
N VAL A 35 -6.94 -3.38 -9.48
CA VAL A 35 -8.31 -2.93 -9.70
C VAL A 35 -9.20 -4.07 -10.19
N GLY A 36 -10.49 -3.96 -9.96
CA GLY A 36 -11.48 -4.94 -10.39
C GLY A 36 -12.72 -4.90 -9.49
N PRO A 37 -13.83 -5.47 -9.91
CA PRO A 37 -15.06 -5.49 -9.11
C PRO A 37 -14.87 -6.25 -7.78
N THR A 38 -15.82 -6.07 -6.87
CA THR A 38 -15.87 -6.87 -5.64
C THR A 38 -15.95 -8.36 -6.01
N GLY A 39 -15.20 -9.19 -5.29
CA GLY A 39 -15.11 -10.62 -5.57
C GLY A 39 -14.22 -11.02 -6.76
N SER A 40 -13.52 -10.07 -7.41
CA SER A 40 -12.63 -10.37 -8.55
C SER A 40 -11.32 -11.07 -8.17
N GLY A 41 -11.02 -11.26 -6.88
CA GLY A 41 -9.81 -11.95 -6.42
C GLY A 41 -8.65 -11.02 -6.03
N LYS A 42 -8.90 -9.70 -5.85
CA LYS A 42 -7.85 -8.73 -5.43
C LYS A 42 -7.18 -9.16 -4.12
N SER A 43 -7.98 -9.51 -3.10
CA SER A 43 -7.45 -9.96 -1.80
C SER A 43 -6.67 -11.27 -1.91
N SER A 44 -7.06 -12.19 -2.81
CA SER A 44 -6.30 -13.42 -3.05
C SER A 44 -4.92 -13.11 -3.63
N LEU A 45 -4.82 -12.18 -4.60
CA LEU A 45 -3.53 -11.75 -5.15
C LEU A 45 -2.66 -11.07 -4.09
N VAL A 46 -3.25 -10.22 -3.25
CA VAL A 46 -2.54 -9.56 -2.13
C VAL A 46 -1.99 -10.61 -1.16
N ASN A 47 -2.81 -11.58 -0.76
CA ASN A 47 -2.39 -12.66 0.12
C ASN A 47 -1.29 -13.52 -0.50
N ASP A 48 -1.39 -13.85 -1.80
CA ASP A 48 -0.34 -14.60 -2.50
C ASP A 48 1.00 -13.88 -2.45
N ILE A 49 0.97 -12.54 -2.65
CA ILE A 49 2.18 -11.71 -2.60
C ILE A 49 2.71 -11.63 -1.16
N GLU A 50 1.86 -11.33 -0.18
CA GLU A 50 2.24 -11.21 1.24
C GLU A 50 2.84 -12.49 1.78
N MET A 51 2.20 -13.62 1.46
CA MET A 51 2.62 -14.96 1.89
C MET A 51 3.78 -15.52 1.06
N LEU A 52 4.22 -14.82 -0.01
CA LEU A 52 5.28 -15.28 -0.91
C LEU A 52 5.01 -16.70 -1.41
N THR A 53 3.79 -16.96 -1.89
CA THR A 53 3.29 -18.30 -2.22
C THR A 53 4.13 -19.02 -3.26
N GLN A 54 4.15 -20.37 -3.20
CA GLN A 54 4.93 -21.25 -4.06
C GLN A 54 4.05 -22.37 -4.62
N ASP A 55 2.91 -22.01 -5.26
CA ASP A 55 1.93 -22.98 -5.76
C ASP A 55 1.23 -23.76 -4.61
N ASP A 56 1.16 -23.15 -3.45
CA ASP A 56 0.61 -23.73 -2.22
C ASP A 56 -0.68 -23.02 -1.75
N THR A 57 -1.31 -22.28 -2.65
CA THR A 57 -2.61 -21.62 -2.46
C THR A 57 -3.59 -22.03 -3.56
N VAL A 58 -4.87 -21.72 -3.35
CA VAL A 58 -5.94 -22.02 -4.33
C VAL A 58 -5.72 -21.39 -5.70
N THR A 59 -4.89 -20.36 -5.79
CA THR A 59 -4.59 -19.69 -7.05
C THR A 59 -3.47 -20.34 -7.83
N GLY A 60 -2.61 -21.13 -7.18
CA GLY A 60 -1.42 -21.76 -7.79
C GLY A 60 -0.37 -20.74 -8.26
N ARG A 61 -0.43 -19.47 -7.82
CA ARG A 61 0.61 -18.48 -8.15
C ARG A 61 1.92 -18.77 -7.45
N ARG A 62 3.03 -18.30 -8.05
CA ARG A 62 4.36 -18.39 -7.44
C ARG A 62 5.00 -17.01 -7.41
N ILE A 63 5.56 -16.65 -6.25
CA ILE A 63 6.20 -15.36 -6.02
C ILE A 63 7.71 -15.56 -5.87
N PHE A 64 8.49 -14.81 -6.65
CA PHE A 64 9.94 -14.88 -6.62
C PHE A 64 10.52 -13.52 -6.19
N ILE A 65 11.61 -13.56 -5.43
CA ILE A 65 12.39 -12.39 -5.07
C ILE A 65 13.77 -12.49 -5.72
N ASN A 66 14.14 -11.45 -6.47
CA ASN A 66 15.41 -11.42 -7.22
C ASN A 66 15.60 -12.63 -8.16
N GLY A 67 14.50 -13.20 -8.68
CA GLY A 67 14.48 -14.35 -9.57
C GLY A 67 14.74 -15.70 -8.88
N LYS A 68 14.64 -15.74 -7.55
CA LYS A 68 14.82 -16.96 -6.74
C LYS A 68 13.57 -17.19 -5.88
N ILE A 69 13.33 -18.44 -5.51
CA ILE A 69 12.34 -18.79 -4.49
C ILE A 69 12.75 -18.11 -3.18
N PRO A 70 11.83 -17.38 -2.53
CA PRO A 70 12.10 -16.73 -1.26
C PRO A 70 12.51 -17.74 -0.18
N PRO A 71 13.44 -17.39 0.72
CA PRO A 71 13.79 -18.26 1.85
C PRO A 71 12.55 -18.57 2.71
N ALA A 72 12.44 -19.80 3.21
CA ALA A 72 11.34 -20.21 4.08
C ALA A 72 11.19 -19.30 5.32
N SER A 73 12.30 -18.76 5.82
CA SER A 73 12.30 -17.81 6.94
C SER A 73 11.50 -16.53 6.67
N PHE A 74 11.28 -16.13 5.42
CA PHE A 74 10.45 -14.96 5.10
C PHE A 74 8.96 -15.24 5.32
N ARG A 75 8.55 -16.49 5.18
CA ARG A 75 7.16 -16.91 5.41
C ARG A 75 6.89 -17.30 6.86
N GLN A 76 7.91 -17.84 7.54
CA GLN A 76 7.79 -18.41 8.89
C GLN A 76 8.05 -17.40 10.00
N ASP A 77 8.82 -16.35 9.71
CA ASP A 77 9.20 -15.32 10.67
C ASP A 77 8.72 -13.94 10.17
N PRO A 78 7.64 -13.39 10.75
CA PRO A 78 7.11 -12.09 10.37
C PRO A 78 8.13 -10.95 10.48
N SER A 79 9.14 -11.09 11.36
CA SER A 79 10.20 -10.07 11.51
C SER A 79 11.13 -10.01 10.30
N ARG A 80 11.19 -11.08 9.51
CA ARG A 80 12.03 -11.23 8.31
C ARG A 80 11.25 -11.05 7.01
N ASN A 81 9.92 -11.02 7.08
CA ASN A 81 9.12 -10.82 5.88
C ASN A 81 9.42 -9.43 5.29
N PRO A 82 9.85 -9.35 4.00
CA PRO A 82 10.14 -8.08 3.36
C PRO A 82 8.88 -7.31 2.94
N ILE A 83 7.70 -7.84 3.22
CA ILE A 83 6.41 -7.29 2.81
C ILE A 83 5.62 -6.86 4.03
N VAL A 84 5.07 -5.66 3.99
CA VAL A 84 4.12 -5.15 4.98
C VAL A 84 2.78 -4.94 4.31
N LEU A 85 1.72 -5.52 4.87
CA LEU A 85 0.34 -5.30 4.45
C LEU A 85 -0.36 -4.37 5.44
N ILE A 86 -0.91 -3.26 4.94
CA ILE A 86 -1.73 -2.32 5.69
C ILE A 86 -3.12 -2.33 5.05
N THR A 87 -4.12 -2.80 5.82
CA THR A 87 -5.53 -2.86 5.39
C THR A 87 -6.36 -1.78 6.09
N GLN A 88 -7.59 -1.60 5.63
CA GLN A 88 -8.54 -0.70 6.33
C GLN A 88 -8.86 -1.14 7.77
N HIS A 89 -8.65 -2.41 8.12
CA HIS A 89 -8.93 -2.97 9.46
C HIS A 89 -7.68 -3.08 10.33
N THR A 90 -6.50 -2.79 9.78
CA THR A 90 -5.26 -2.81 10.57
C THR A 90 -5.29 -1.68 11.58
N ASN A 91 -5.12 -2.00 12.86
CA ASN A 91 -5.09 -1.04 13.96
C ASN A 91 -3.93 -1.36 14.92
N PHE A 92 -3.47 -0.35 15.63
CA PHE A 92 -2.53 -0.55 16.72
C PHE A 92 -3.27 -1.15 17.93
N LEU A 93 -2.68 -2.18 18.52
CA LEU A 93 -3.23 -2.83 19.71
C LEU A 93 -2.66 -2.25 21.01
N ALA A 94 -1.58 -1.47 20.94
CA ALA A 94 -0.91 -0.91 22.10
C ALA A 94 -1.54 0.44 22.49
N ASP A 95 -1.86 0.62 23.77
CA ASP A 95 -2.29 1.92 24.31
C ASP A 95 -1.09 2.65 24.93
N LEU A 96 -0.15 3.05 24.08
CA LEU A 96 1.05 3.82 24.43
C LEU A 96 1.01 5.20 23.78
N PRO A 97 1.74 6.20 24.28
CA PRO A 97 2.10 7.39 23.52
C PRO A 97 2.83 7.01 22.22
N ILE A 98 2.64 7.80 21.16
CA ILE A 98 3.25 7.54 19.85
C ILE A 98 4.78 7.40 19.96
N ASP A 99 5.44 8.32 20.66
CA ASP A 99 6.89 8.31 20.83
C ASP A 99 7.39 7.04 21.53
N GLU A 100 6.68 6.60 22.57
CA GLU A 100 7.02 5.38 23.30
C GLU A 100 6.86 4.14 22.45
N PHE A 101 5.73 4.03 21.72
CA PHE A 101 5.49 2.94 20.77
C PHE A 101 6.60 2.88 19.70
N LEU A 102 6.92 4.00 19.05
CA LEU A 102 7.93 4.04 17.99
C LEU A 102 9.32 3.69 18.52
N ARG A 103 9.67 4.12 19.75
CA ARG A 103 10.93 3.74 20.42
C ARG A 103 11.01 2.23 20.69
N VAL A 104 9.92 1.63 21.19
CA VAL A 104 9.84 0.17 21.41
C VAL A 104 10.00 -0.58 20.10
N HIS A 105 9.29 -0.14 19.06
CA HIS A 105 9.37 -0.76 17.73
C HIS A 105 10.77 -0.62 17.11
N ALA A 106 11.38 0.57 17.17
CA ALA A 106 12.75 0.78 16.68
C ALA A 106 13.78 -0.13 17.40
N LYS A 107 13.67 -0.26 18.73
CA LYS A 107 14.50 -1.20 19.50
C LYS A 107 14.32 -2.64 19.06
N ALA A 108 13.06 -3.08 18.86
CA ALA A 108 12.75 -4.45 18.42
C ALA A 108 13.32 -4.74 17.02
N ARG A 109 13.46 -3.72 16.18
CA ARG A 109 14.06 -3.81 14.83
C ARG A 109 15.56 -3.52 14.79
N ASN A 110 16.22 -3.27 15.92
CA ASN A 110 17.62 -2.84 16.01
C ASN A 110 17.92 -1.56 15.18
N ILE A 111 16.97 -0.64 15.16
CA ILE A 111 17.10 0.67 14.51
C ILE A 111 17.50 1.72 15.55
N GLY A 112 18.43 2.62 15.19
CA GLY A 112 18.80 3.76 16.03
C GLY A 112 17.58 4.64 16.33
N ILE A 113 17.42 5.04 17.58
CA ILE A 113 16.25 5.81 18.04
C ILE A 113 16.38 7.28 17.66
N GLU A 114 17.60 7.80 17.67
CA GLU A 114 17.89 9.22 17.42
C GLU A 114 17.38 9.64 16.02
N GLY A 115 16.54 10.67 15.98
CA GLY A 115 15.91 11.18 14.76
C GLY A 115 14.83 10.27 14.13
N THR A 116 14.71 9.01 14.58
CA THR A 116 13.77 8.04 13.98
C THR A 116 12.32 8.35 14.34
N VAL A 117 12.06 8.71 15.60
CA VAL A 117 10.71 9.06 16.07
C VAL A 117 10.24 10.34 15.38
N GLU A 118 11.08 11.36 15.39
CA GLU A 118 10.80 12.66 14.78
C GLU A 118 10.54 12.53 13.28
N ARG A 119 11.36 11.72 12.58
CA ARG A 119 11.18 11.43 11.15
C ARG A 119 9.86 10.72 10.88
N THR A 120 9.50 9.73 11.69
CA THR A 120 8.26 8.99 11.53
C THR A 120 7.05 9.90 11.72
N ILE A 121 7.03 10.73 12.77
CA ILE A 121 5.96 11.72 13.03
C ILE A 121 5.89 12.75 11.90
N TYR A 122 7.02 13.25 11.44
CA TYR A 122 7.08 14.19 10.32
C TYR A 122 6.46 13.60 9.03
N LEU A 123 6.80 12.36 8.70
CA LEU A 123 6.23 11.67 7.54
C LEU A 123 4.74 11.39 7.73
N THR A 124 4.32 10.98 8.92
CA THR A 124 2.90 10.82 9.27
C THR A 124 2.13 12.11 8.99
N ASN A 125 2.65 13.24 9.45
CA ASN A 125 2.02 14.55 9.32
C ASN A 125 2.01 15.09 7.88
N LYS A 126 2.79 14.50 6.97
CA LYS A 126 2.67 14.75 5.53
C LYS A 126 1.55 13.96 4.87
N LEU A 127 1.14 12.86 5.47
CA LEU A 127 0.14 11.94 4.91
C LEU A 127 -1.29 12.25 5.35
N THR A 128 -1.49 13.02 6.40
CA THR A 128 -2.82 13.32 6.94
C THR A 128 -3.03 14.81 7.17
N GLY A 129 -4.27 15.29 6.98
CA GLY A 129 -4.65 16.67 7.29
C GLY A 129 -4.73 16.96 8.80
N GLU A 130 -4.94 15.93 9.61
CA GLU A 130 -5.01 16.02 11.07
C GLU A 130 -3.67 15.65 11.69
N LYS A 131 -2.90 16.62 12.13
CA LYS A 131 -1.55 16.41 12.68
C LYS A 131 -1.57 15.56 13.95
N VAL A 132 -0.61 14.65 14.04
CA VAL A 132 -0.30 13.89 15.24
C VAL A 132 0.86 14.51 16.01
N HIS A 133 0.87 14.31 17.33
CA HIS A 133 1.94 14.74 18.23
C HIS A 133 2.47 13.54 19.01
N GLU A 134 3.73 13.60 19.38
CA GLU A 134 4.44 12.50 20.02
C GLU A 134 3.76 11.90 21.27
N LYS A 135 3.05 12.74 22.04
CA LYS A 135 2.38 12.34 23.30
C LYS A 135 0.94 11.88 23.11
N MET A 136 0.39 11.92 21.89
CA MET A 136 -0.94 11.35 21.63
C MET A 136 -0.91 9.83 21.85
N ARG A 137 -2.00 9.30 22.45
CA ARG A 137 -2.12 7.85 22.64
C ARG A 137 -2.53 7.19 21.34
N MET A 138 -1.96 6.04 21.04
CA MET A 138 -2.22 5.26 19.84
C MET A 138 -3.71 4.95 19.66
N THR A 139 -4.41 4.70 20.77
CA THR A 139 -5.86 4.40 20.79
C THR A 139 -6.76 5.62 20.53
N SER A 140 -6.22 6.84 20.64
CA SER A 140 -6.96 8.08 20.38
C SER A 140 -6.85 8.58 18.93
N LEU A 141 -6.07 7.90 18.09
CA LEU A 141 -5.86 8.29 16.71
C LEU A 141 -7.12 8.03 15.85
N SER A 142 -7.46 8.99 14.99
CA SER A 142 -8.45 8.75 13.94
C SER A 142 -7.97 7.65 12.96
N GLY A 143 -8.88 7.06 12.22
CA GLY A 143 -8.52 6.05 11.22
C GLY A 143 -7.48 6.55 10.19
N GLY A 144 -7.56 7.83 9.79
CA GLY A 144 -6.60 8.47 8.90
C GLY A 144 -5.23 8.63 9.54
N GLN A 145 -5.18 9.14 10.78
CA GLN A 145 -3.94 9.28 11.54
C GLN A 145 -3.26 7.91 11.78
N THR A 146 -4.05 6.91 12.15
CA THR A 146 -3.57 5.53 12.37
C THR A 146 -2.88 4.99 11.11
N ARG A 147 -3.52 5.08 9.95
CA ARG A 147 -2.94 4.55 8.69
C ARG A 147 -1.75 5.37 8.21
N ALA A 148 -1.80 6.70 8.36
CA ALA A 148 -0.66 7.56 8.05
C ALA A 148 0.56 7.17 8.91
N LEU A 149 0.37 6.93 10.21
CA LEU A 149 1.42 6.50 11.12
C LEU A 149 1.94 5.10 10.75
N MET A 150 1.06 4.15 10.41
CA MET A 150 1.46 2.81 9.96
C MET A 150 2.31 2.84 8.69
N ILE A 151 1.95 3.67 7.72
CA ILE A 151 2.73 3.81 6.48
C ILE A 151 4.11 4.41 6.80
N ALA A 152 4.16 5.47 7.59
CA ALA A 152 5.41 6.10 7.99
C ALA A 152 6.31 5.16 8.79
N ASP A 153 5.74 4.42 9.75
CA ASP A 153 6.43 3.42 10.55
C ASP A 153 6.98 2.26 9.68
N ALA A 154 6.17 1.72 8.75
CA ALA A 154 6.61 0.68 7.82
C ALA A 154 7.78 1.13 6.94
N ILE A 155 7.85 2.41 6.59
CA ILE A 155 8.93 2.98 5.77
C ILE A 155 10.18 3.19 6.62
N VAL A 156 10.06 3.82 7.79
CA VAL A 156 11.20 4.30 8.58
C VAL A 156 11.75 3.20 9.49
N ILE A 157 10.89 2.59 10.30
CA ILE A 157 11.27 1.59 11.31
C ILE A 157 11.19 0.18 10.74
N GLY A 158 10.08 -0.16 10.08
CA GLY A 158 9.91 -1.44 9.45
C GLY A 158 10.89 -1.70 8.32
N GLN A 159 11.39 -0.65 7.68
CA GLN A 159 12.28 -0.71 6.51
C GLN A 159 11.80 -1.68 5.44
N ALA A 160 10.48 -1.92 5.38
CA ALA A 160 9.88 -2.85 4.44
C ALA A 160 10.15 -2.41 3.00
N PRO A 161 10.80 -3.24 2.18
CA PRO A 161 11.04 -2.90 0.78
C PRO A 161 9.78 -2.98 -0.09
N ILE A 162 8.75 -3.70 0.37
CA ILE A 162 7.47 -3.86 -0.34
C ILE A 162 6.34 -3.51 0.63
N VAL A 163 5.46 -2.60 0.20
CA VAL A 163 4.30 -2.14 0.98
C VAL A 163 3.03 -2.42 0.18
N LEU A 164 2.13 -3.19 0.77
CA LEU A 164 0.80 -3.48 0.25
C LEU A 164 -0.21 -2.60 1.00
N LEU A 165 -1.00 -1.85 0.28
CA LEU A 165 -2.00 -0.94 0.84
C LEU A 165 -3.38 -1.32 0.31
N ASP A 166 -4.25 -1.79 1.20
CA ASP A 166 -5.59 -2.26 0.82
C ASP A 166 -6.66 -1.24 1.26
N GLU A 167 -7.34 -0.65 0.25
CA GLU A 167 -8.46 0.29 0.41
C GLU A 167 -8.18 1.46 1.37
N ILE A 168 -6.98 2.05 1.30
CA ILE A 168 -6.59 3.17 2.19
C ILE A 168 -7.21 4.52 1.80
N GLU A 169 -7.81 4.63 0.62
CA GLU A 169 -8.41 5.85 0.09
C GLU A 169 -9.55 6.40 0.95
N ASN A 170 -10.21 5.55 1.72
CA ASN A 170 -11.31 5.93 2.62
C ASN A 170 -10.82 6.56 3.93
N ALA A 171 -9.52 6.64 4.14
CA ALA A 171 -8.93 6.96 5.44
C ALA A 171 -8.51 8.43 5.61
N GLY A 172 -8.80 9.32 4.66
CA GLY A 172 -8.40 10.73 4.75
C GLY A 172 -6.88 10.96 4.59
N ILE A 173 -6.19 10.03 3.93
CA ILE A 173 -4.76 10.13 3.62
C ILE A 173 -4.58 10.90 2.31
N PHE A 174 -3.55 11.73 2.24
CA PHE A 174 -3.12 12.38 1.02
C PHE A 174 -2.46 11.36 0.08
N LYS A 175 -3.22 10.86 -0.89
CA LYS A 175 -2.86 9.75 -1.78
C LYS A 175 -1.59 10.04 -2.59
N LYS A 176 -1.47 11.24 -3.12
CA LYS A 176 -0.32 11.67 -3.93
C LYS A 176 0.95 11.72 -3.07
N GLU A 177 0.86 12.29 -1.89
CA GLU A 177 1.96 12.41 -0.94
C GLU A 177 2.44 11.03 -0.48
N ALA A 178 1.52 10.09 -0.24
CA ALA A 178 1.87 8.71 0.10
C ALA A 178 2.67 8.04 -1.03
N MET A 179 2.22 8.21 -2.28
CA MET A 179 2.91 7.65 -3.44
C MET A 179 4.30 8.27 -3.65
N GLU A 180 4.40 9.59 -3.54
CA GLU A 180 5.67 10.31 -3.69
C GLU A 180 6.66 9.92 -2.58
N MET A 181 6.19 9.80 -1.35
CA MET A 181 6.99 9.35 -0.21
C MET A 181 7.58 7.95 -0.45
N VAL A 182 6.75 6.99 -0.83
CA VAL A 182 7.21 5.61 -1.04
C VAL A 182 8.16 5.52 -2.23
N ARG A 183 7.93 6.29 -3.30
CA ARG A 183 8.86 6.39 -4.44
C ARG A 183 10.20 6.97 -4.04
N SER A 184 10.23 8.06 -3.29
CA SER A 184 11.48 8.71 -2.86
C SER A 184 12.33 7.81 -1.96
N GLU A 185 11.71 6.88 -1.25
CA GLU A 185 12.38 5.87 -0.42
C GLU A 185 12.76 4.60 -1.20
N GLY A 186 12.55 4.59 -2.54
CA GLY A 186 12.91 3.46 -3.41
C GLY A 186 12.17 2.15 -3.08
N LYS A 187 10.98 2.24 -2.49
CA LYS A 187 10.16 1.07 -2.14
C LYS A 187 9.31 0.61 -3.33
N ILE A 188 8.84 -0.62 -3.27
CA ILE A 188 7.77 -1.14 -4.13
C ILE A 188 6.45 -0.94 -3.39
N ILE A 189 5.45 -0.37 -4.06
CA ILE A 189 4.13 -0.20 -3.46
C ILE A 189 3.04 -0.79 -4.36
N LEU A 190 2.13 -1.54 -3.75
CA LEU A 190 0.94 -2.05 -4.40
C LEU A 190 -0.31 -1.51 -3.69
N PHE A 191 -1.22 -0.95 -4.45
CA PHE A 191 -2.50 -0.44 -3.97
C PHE A 191 -3.63 -1.34 -4.45
N VAL A 192 -4.42 -1.88 -3.56
CA VAL A 192 -5.76 -2.35 -3.90
C VAL A 192 -6.69 -1.16 -3.78
N THR A 193 -7.34 -0.79 -4.86
CA THR A 193 -8.11 0.46 -4.88
C THR A 193 -9.33 0.38 -5.80
N HIS A 194 -10.37 1.07 -5.40
CA HIS A 194 -11.52 1.43 -6.24
C HIS A 194 -11.45 2.88 -6.73
N ASP A 195 -10.46 3.63 -6.28
CA ASP A 195 -10.28 5.04 -6.62
C ASP A 195 -9.56 5.19 -7.97
N PRO A 196 -10.21 5.81 -8.97
CA PRO A 196 -9.62 6.01 -10.29
C PRO A 196 -8.37 6.91 -10.25
N VAL A 197 -8.28 7.83 -9.29
CA VAL A 197 -7.11 8.71 -9.15
C VAL A 197 -5.89 7.90 -8.73
N VAL A 198 -6.02 7.07 -7.68
CA VAL A 198 -4.95 6.17 -7.24
C VAL A 198 -4.54 5.23 -8.36
N ALA A 199 -5.53 4.62 -9.04
CA ALA A 199 -5.26 3.69 -10.14
C ALA A 199 -4.48 4.32 -11.30
N LEU A 200 -4.75 5.60 -11.62
CA LEU A 200 -4.07 6.33 -12.69
C LEU A 200 -2.73 6.94 -12.27
N LEU A 201 -2.53 7.15 -10.97
CA LEU A 201 -1.24 7.62 -10.45
C LEU A 201 -0.17 6.52 -10.47
N CYS A 202 -0.55 5.24 -10.46
CA CYS A 202 0.37 4.12 -10.49
C CYS A 202 1.02 3.92 -11.87
N ASP A 203 2.21 3.30 -11.88
CA ASP A 203 2.96 2.99 -13.10
C ASP A 203 2.41 1.75 -13.82
N ILE A 204 1.89 0.81 -13.02
CA ILE A 204 1.33 -0.46 -13.48
C ILE A 204 -0.07 -0.62 -12.89
N ARG A 205 -1.02 -1.04 -13.71
CA ARG A 205 -2.38 -1.37 -13.28
C ARG A 205 -2.69 -2.82 -13.62
N LEU A 206 -3.01 -3.60 -12.60
CA LEU A 206 -3.45 -4.98 -12.71
C LEU A 206 -4.97 -5.01 -12.68
N VAL A 207 -5.57 -5.50 -13.75
CA VAL A 207 -7.03 -5.65 -13.84
C VAL A 207 -7.40 -7.08 -13.48
N MET A 208 -8.16 -7.21 -12.39
CA MET A 208 -8.61 -8.48 -11.85
C MET A 208 -10.03 -8.81 -12.30
N LYS A 209 -10.26 -10.03 -12.75
CA LYS A 209 -11.58 -10.57 -13.04
C LYS A 209 -11.59 -12.07 -12.71
N ASN A 210 -12.67 -12.56 -12.12
CA ASN A 210 -12.89 -13.98 -11.85
C ASN A 210 -11.73 -14.69 -11.14
N GLY A 211 -11.02 -14.01 -10.23
CA GLY A 211 -9.89 -14.58 -9.48
C GLY A 211 -8.53 -14.42 -10.16
N GLY A 212 -8.49 -14.08 -11.44
CA GLY A 212 -7.26 -13.96 -12.23
C GLY A 212 -6.92 -12.53 -12.65
N ILE A 213 -5.64 -12.29 -12.98
CA ILE A 213 -5.16 -11.08 -13.65
C ILE A 213 -5.47 -11.22 -15.14
N VAL A 214 -6.44 -10.45 -15.64
CA VAL A 214 -6.84 -10.47 -17.06
C VAL A 214 -6.11 -9.46 -17.91
N LYS A 215 -5.52 -8.42 -17.28
CA LYS A 215 -4.73 -7.42 -18.00
C LYS A 215 -3.68 -6.80 -17.10
N ILE A 216 -2.48 -6.68 -17.62
CA ILE A 216 -1.37 -5.90 -17.04
C ILE A 216 -1.21 -4.66 -17.94
N HIS A 217 -1.57 -3.49 -17.40
CA HIS A 217 -1.51 -2.24 -18.13
C HIS A 217 -0.41 -1.34 -17.55
N ARG A 218 0.52 -0.88 -18.40
CA ARG A 218 1.50 0.15 -18.02
C ARG A 218 0.96 1.51 -18.40
N THR A 219 1.04 2.46 -17.48
CA THR A 219 0.54 3.82 -17.66
C THR A 219 1.17 4.46 -18.90
N THR A 220 0.33 4.90 -19.84
CA THR A 220 0.73 5.53 -21.09
C THR A 220 0.94 7.03 -20.92
N GLU A 221 1.63 7.65 -21.90
CA GLU A 221 1.76 9.13 -21.94
C GLU A 221 0.41 9.85 -22.06
N LEU A 222 -0.57 9.25 -22.74
CA LEU A 222 -1.93 9.78 -22.81
C LEU A 222 -2.60 9.82 -21.43
N GLU A 223 -2.48 8.74 -20.65
CA GLU A 223 -3.01 8.68 -19.29
C GLU A 223 -2.28 9.65 -18.36
N ARG A 224 -0.96 9.81 -18.52
CA ARG A 224 -0.19 10.80 -17.76
C ARG A 224 -0.67 12.24 -18.04
N LYS A 225 -1.03 12.57 -19.27
CA LYS A 225 -1.61 13.87 -19.62
C LYS A 225 -3.01 14.04 -19.05
N ALA A 226 -3.84 13.00 -19.10
CA ALA A 226 -5.20 13.01 -18.54
C ALA A 226 -5.20 13.10 -17.00
N ARG A 227 -4.16 12.59 -16.35
CA ARG A 227 -3.99 12.57 -14.88
C ARG A 227 -4.26 13.94 -14.23
N LYS A 228 -3.72 15.03 -14.81
CA LYS A 228 -3.88 16.38 -14.25
C LYS A 228 -5.36 16.77 -14.14
N ARG A 229 -6.13 16.58 -15.20
CA ARG A 229 -7.58 16.90 -15.23
C ARG A 229 -8.36 16.06 -14.22
N ILE A 230 -8.02 14.78 -14.06
CA ILE A 230 -8.70 13.88 -13.12
C ILE A 230 -8.41 14.28 -11.69
N ILE A 231 -7.16 14.66 -11.37
CA ILE A 231 -6.80 15.18 -10.03
C ILE A 231 -7.55 16.48 -9.75
N GLU A 232 -7.64 17.40 -10.70
CA GLU A 232 -8.39 18.65 -10.54
C GLU A 232 -9.87 18.39 -10.24
N GLN A 233 -10.49 17.42 -10.92
CA GLN A 233 -11.87 17.02 -10.67
C GLN A 233 -12.04 16.35 -9.28
N ASP A 234 -11.10 15.51 -8.85
CA ASP A 234 -11.14 14.88 -7.52
C ASP A 234 -11.00 15.91 -6.41
N ILE A 235 -10.13 16.89 -6.58
CA ILE A 235 -10.00 18.03 -5.64
C ILE A 235 -11.33 18.78 -5.53
N LEU A 236 -11.97 19.10 -6.66
CA LEU A 236 -13.26 19.77 -6.68
C LEU A 236 -14.34 18.96 -5.94
N LEU A 237 -14.43 17.66 -6.21
CA LEU A 237 -15.35 16.76 -5.53
C LEU A 237 -15.04 16.66 -4.02
N SER A 238 -13.78 16.70 -3.64
CA SER A 238 -13.35 16.66 -2.25
C SER A 238 -13.79 17.95 -1.50
N VAL A 239 -13.70 19.10 -2.15
CA VAL A 239 -14.21 20.36 -1.60
C VAL A 239 -15.73 20.30 -1.42
N VAL A 240 -16.46 19.78 -2.39
CA VAL A 240 -17.92 19.61 -2.30
C VAL A 240 -18.28 18.66 -1.16
N ARG A 241 -17.59 17.52 -1.03
CA ARG A 241 -17.81 16.58 0.10
C ARG A 241 -17.61 17.25 1.44
N GLU A 242 -16.58 18.08 1.58
CA GLU A 242 -16.28 18.78 2.84
C GLU A 242 -17.35 19.84 3.17
N ARG A 243 -17.83 20.57 2.18
CA ARG A 243 -18.94 21.51 2.36
C ARG A 243 -20.23 20.82 2.80
N VAL A 244 -20.54 19.66 2.18
CA VAL A 244 -21.69 18.83 2.58
C VAL A 244 -21.54 18.34 4.03
N ARG A 245 -20.34 17.90 4.44
CA ARG A 245 -20.08 17.48 5.83
C ARG A 245 -20.29 18.60 6.85
N ARG A 246 -20.04 19.86 6.46
CA ARG A 246 -20.28 21.05 7.29
C ARG A 246 -21.75 21.49 7.27
N GLY A 247 -22.63 20.81 6.54
CA GLY A 247 -24.03 21.19 6.40
C GLY A 247 -24.27 22.41 5.50
N GLU A 248 -23.28 22.79 4.66
CA GLU A 248 -23.42 23.91 3.74
C GLU A 248 -24.34 23.56 2.57
N VAL A 249 -25.14 24.53 2.15
CA VAL A 249 -25.96 24.41 0.93
C VAL A 249 -25.02 24.46 -0.29
N ILE A 250 -25.14 23.46 -1.17
CA ILE A 250 -24.39 23.41 -2.42
C ILE A 250 -25.20 24.07 -3.53
N SER A 251 -24.66 25.15 -4.09
CA SER A 251 -25.16 25.78 -5.32
C SER A 251 -24.06 25.74 -6.37
N PHE A 252 -24.41 25.41 -7.58
CA PHE A 252 -23.52 25.47 -8.75
C PHE A 252 -23.87 26.69 -9.60
#